data_87fdef452bfb52e2ea0faa15a2bae6a2
#
_entry.id   87fdef452bfb52e2ea0faa15a2bae6a2
#
_cell.length_a   1.000
_cell.length_b   1.000
_cell.length_c   1.000
_cell.angle_alpha   90.00
_cell.angle_beta   90.00
_cell.angle_gamma   90.00
#
_symmetry.space_group_name_H-M   'P 1'
#
loop_
_entity.id
_entity.type
_entity.pdbx_description
1 polymer ?
#
loop_
_entity_poly.entity_id
_entity_poly.type
_entity_poly.pdbx_seq_one_letter_code
_entity_poly.pdbx_strand_id
1 'polypeptide(L)'
;QRIRKEAEAAKRRRILARQEELRESDAWAEGNCDDIIATSARAVYQLIQSEGDVEEGEDIYYLVREEYNHYSLPVFKWMGETHNNEYAVGDDSDADEAAYVNIDEFVSENGIRAFREGFADNYIDVNAVTSVAEELYNDWVSESPEDYIDEGRRQPTEKQQQFLEFYKKKLEVLRKKLEQTTDPETKEDLENNITEVEGEIEEIQENPEGDFTDEDIENAVEALVSNVEYDPLGFLNDFDMEVENYIDREALVKGVIESDGRGVGLAGYDGEEHEQEVCGETYFIYRID
;
A
#
# COMPACT_ATOMS: atom_id res chain seq x y z
N GLN A 1 -37.59 -40.33 -14.02
CA GLN A 1 -38.25 -39.74 -15.22
C GLN A 1 -39.37 -38.76 -14.85
N ARG A 2 -40.29 -39.13 -13.94
CA ARG A 2 -41.44 -38.28 -13.58
C ARG A 2 -41.01 -36.99 -12.87
N ILE A 3 -40.06 -37.05 -11.93
CA ILE A 3 -39.55 -35.92 -11.16
C ILE A 3 -38.82 -34.95 -12.14
N ARG A 4 -38.03 -35.48 -13.10
CA ARG A 4 -37.33 -34.64 -14.09
C ARG A 4 -38.29 -33.89 -15.02
N LYS A 5 -39.36 -34.56 -15.46
CA LYS A 5 -40.42 -33.91 -16.27
C LYS A 5 -41.20 -32.85 -15.51
N GLU A 6 -41.44 -33.08 -14.21
CA GLU A 6 -42.11 -32.11 -13.34
C GLU A 6 -41.23 -30.88 -13.09
N ALA A 7 -39.88 -31.05 -12.94
CA ALA A 7 -38.92 -29.97 -12.81
C ALA A 7 -38.80 -29.16 -14.10
N GLU A 8 -38.70 -29.81 -15.27
CA GLU A 8 -38.72 -29.13 -16.58
C GLU A 8 -40.01 -28.34 -16.81
N ALA A 9 -41.18 -28.90 -16.48
CA ALA A 9 -42.44 -28.19 -16.62
C ALA A 9 -42.57 -27.00 -15.64
N ALA A 10 -41.96 -27.08 -14.46
CA ALA A 10 -41.89 -25.95 -13.51
C ALA A 10 -40.92 -24.85 -14.02
N LYS A 11 -39.76 -25.23 -14.55
CA LYS A 11 -38.81 -24.32 -15.20
C LYS A 11 -39.47 -23.55 -16.35
N ARG A 12 -40.10 -24.27 -17.27
CA ARG A 12 -40.83 -23.68 -18.39
C ARG A 12 -41.94 -22.72 -17.98
N ARG A 13 -42.71 -23.05 -16.93
CA ARG A 13 -43.73 -22.15 -16.39
C ARG A 13 -43.13 -20.86 -15.79
N ARG A 14 -42.02 -20.98 -15.10
CA ARG A 14 -41.30 -19.81 -14.54
C ARG A 14 -40.83 -18.89 -15.64
N ILE A 15 -40.22 -19.44 -16.71
CA ILE A 15 -39.78 -18.67 -17.88
C ILE A 15 -40.94 -17.94 -18.52
N LEU A 16 -42.06 -18.65 -18.85
CA LEU A 16 -43.21 -18.05 -19.48
C LEU A 16 -43.86 -16.94 -18.62
N ALA A 17 -43.97 -17.14 -17.33
CA ALA A 17 -44.50 -16.13 -16.42
C ALA A 17 -43.59 -14.86 -16.42
N ARG A 18 -42.29 -15.06 -16.42
CA ARG A 18 -41.33 -13.94 -16.44
C ARG A 18 -41.28 -13.23 -17.81
N GLN A 19 -41.36 -13.97 -18.92
CA GLN A 19 -41.52 -13.39 -20.23
C GLN A 19 -42.78 -12.50 -20.35
N GLU A 20 -43.89 -12.92 -19.79
CA GLU A 20 -45.13 -12.15 -19.78
C GLU A 20 -44.98 -10.86 -18.96
N GLU A 21 -44.37 -10.96 -17.77
CA GLU A 21 -44.05 -9.80 -16.92
C GLU A 21 -43.10 -8.80 -17.61
N LEU A 22 -42.04 -9.27 -18.27
CA LEU A 22 -41.09 -8.44 -19.00
C LEU A 22 -41.74 -7.78 -20.23
N ARG A 23 -42.63 -8.46 -20.95
CA ARG A 23 -43.42 -7.89 -22.05
C ARG A 23 -44.34 -6.78 -21.59
N GLU A 24 -44.91 -6.90 -20.37
CA GLU A 24 -45.80 -5.88 -19.79
C GLU A 24 -45.03 -4.68 -19.25
N SER A 25 -43.76 -4.82 -18.91
CA SER A 25 -42.96 -3.77 -18.24
C SER A 25 -42.29 -2.77 -19.22
N ASP A 26 -42.40 -2.94 -20.52
CA ASP A 26 -41.64 -2.18 -21.54
C ASP A 26 -40.10 -2.22 -21.38
N ALA A 27 -39.59 -2.89 -20.34
CA ALA A 27 -38.17 -2.95 -20.02
C ALA A 27 -37.30 -3.54 -21.12
N TRP A 28 -37.90 -4.37 -21.98
CA TRP A 28 -37.25 -5.04 -23.10
C TRP A 28 -37.68 -4.48 -24.47
N ALA A 29 -38.42 -3.36 -24.50
CA ALA A 29 -38.84 -2.76 -25.75
C ALA A 29 -37.65 -2.38 -26.63
N GLU A 30 -37.73 -2.73 -27.93
CA GLU A 30 -36.72 -2.32 -28.89
C GLU A 30 -36.60 -0.78 -28.89
N GLY A 31 -35.36 -0.27 -28.67
CA GLY A 31 -35.08 1.16 -28.72
C GLY A 31 -35.19 1.93 -27.41
N ASN A 32 -35.55 1.33 -26.30
CA ASN A 32 -35.50 2.01 -24.99
C ASN A 32 -34.07 2.05 -24.46
N CYS A 33 -33.32 3.08 -24.84
CA CYS A 33 -31.95 3.31 -24.43
C CYS A 33 -31.83 4.06 -23.10
N ASP A 34 -32.94 4.55 -22.56
CA ASP A 34 -32.96 5.28 -21.27
C ASP A 34 -33.14 4.33 -20.06
N ASP A 35 -33.46 3.06 -20.31
CA ASP A 35 -33.63 2.06 -19.27
C ASP A 35 -32.33 1.21 -19.11
N ILE A 36 -31.61 1.45 -18.05
CA ILE A 36 -30.34 0.76 -17.75
C ILE A 36 -30.51 -0.77 -17.64
N ILE A 37 -31.61 -1.25 -17.13
CA ILE A 37 -31.87 -2.69 -17.01
C ILE A 37 -32.12 -3.31 -18.39
N ALA A 38 -32.84 -2.60 -19.25
CA ALA A 38 -33.08 -3.05 -20.62
C ALA A 38 -31.80 -3.04 -21.47
N THR A 39 -30.96 -2.02 -21.34
CA THR A 39 -29.66 -1.94 -22.03
C THR A 39 -28.68 -2.99 -21.53
N SER A 40 -28.58 -3.18 -20.21
CA SER A 40 -27.78 -4.24 -19.58
C SER A 40 -28.20 -5.63 -20.07
N ALA A 41 -29.50 -5.92 -20.10
CA ALA A 41 -30.00 -7.21 -20.59
C ALA A 41 -29.68 -7.43 -22.07
N ARG A 42 -29.75 -6.38 -22.90
CA ARG A 42 -29.35 -6.47 -24.31
C ARG A 42 -27.85 -6.74 -24.47
N ALA A 43 -27.01 -6.13 -23.64
CA ALA A 43 -25.58 -6.39 -23.64
C ALA A 43 -25.28 -7.86 -23.35
N VAL A 44 -25.87 -8.42 -22.29
CA VAL A 44 -25.73 -9.85 -21.96
C VAL A 44 -26.24 -10.74 -23.11
N TYR A 45 -27.40 -10.41 -23.68
CA TYR A 45 -27.95 -11.21 -24.78
C TYR A 45 -27.07 -11.18 -26.04
N GLN A 46 -26.47 -10.00 -26.39
CA GLN A 46 -25.52 -9.89 -27.49
C GLN A 46 -24.26 -10.72 -27.25
N LEU A 47 -23.75 -10.76 -26.02
CA LEU A 47 -22.63 -11.63 -25.65
C LEU A 47 -22.98 -13.08 -25.92
N ILE A 48 -24.07 -13.58 -25.34
CA ILE A 48 -24.52 -14.98 -25.48
C ILE A 48 -24.72 -15.34 -26.97
N GLN A 49 -25.28 -14.42 -27.78
CA GLN A 49 -25.40 -14.62 -29.22
C GLN A 49 -24.03 -14.71 -29.91
N SER A 50 -23.08 -13.89 -29.52
CA SER A 50 -21.74 -13.89 -30.13
C SER A 50 -20.96 -15.18 -29.81
N GLU A 51 -21.22 -15.77 -28.66
CA GLU A 51 -20.66 -17.05 -28.24
C GLU A 51 -21.31 -18.26 -28.93
N GLY A 52 -22.47 -18.04 -29.58
CA GLY A 52 -23.19 -19.09 -30.27
C GLY A 52 -24.07 -19.96 -29.35
N ASP A 53 -24.34 -19.49 -28.16
CA ASP A 53 -25.07 -20.21 -27.11
C ASP A 53 -26.61 -20.00 -27.17
N VAL A 54 -27.10 -19.34 -28.21
CA VAL A 54 -28.54 -19.12 -28.46
C VAL A 54 -29.04 -20.15 -29.51
N GLU A 55 -29.98 -20.99 -29.09
CA GLU A 55 -30.58 -21.97 -30.01
C GLU A 55 -31.76 -21.42 -30.79
N GLU A 56 -32.20 -22.17 -31.81
CA GLU A 56 -33.33 -21.77 -32.67
C GLU A 56 -34.63 -21.65 -31.84
N GLY A 57 -35.20 -20.45 -31.80
CA GLY A 57 -36.41 -20.11 -31.06
C GLY A 57 -36.16 -19.56 -29.64
N GLU A 58 -34.94 -19.42 -29.26
CA GLU A 58 -34.52 -18.68 -28.05
C GLU A 58 -34.36 -17.18 -28.42
N ASP A 59 -34.81 -16.33 -27.53
CA ASP A 59 -34.72 -14.87 -27.65
C ASP A 59 -34.35 -14.20 -26.33
N ILE A 60 -34.21 -12.88 -26.30
CA ILE A 60 -33.85 -12.10 -25.13
C ILE A 60 -34.75 -12.37 -23.89
N TYR A 61 -35.97 -12.85 -24.09
CA TYR A 61 -36.89 -13.19 -23.01
C TYR A 61 -36.51 -14.46 -22.26
N TYR A 62 -35.47 -15.20 -22.70
CA TYR A 62 -34.85 -16.26 -21.91
C TYR A 62 -33.89 -15.73 -20.85
N LEU A 63 -33.52 -14.44 -20.89
CA LEU A 63 -32.84 -13.78 -19.77
C LEU A 63 -33.85 -13.45 -18.67
N VAL A 64 -33.45 -13.75 -17.42
CA VAL A 64 -34.23 -13.44 -16.23
C VAL A 64 -33.36 -12.59 -15.31
N ARG A 65 -33.84 -11.41 -14.98
CA ARG A 65 -33.20 -10.57 -13.94
C ARG A 65 -33.32 -11.28 -12.59
N GLU A 66 -32.19 -11.53 -11.92
CA GLU A 66 -32.18 -12.07 -10.57
C GLU A 66 -32.50 -10.98 -9.52
N GLU A 67 -32.97 -11.39 -8.34
CA GLU A 67 -33.34 -10.45 -7.26
C GLU A 67 -32.10 -9.91 -6.50
N TYR A 68 -30.95 -10.56 -6.67
CA TYR A 68 -29.69 -10.14 -6.06
C TYR A 68 -28.79 -9.41 -7.06
N ASN A 69 -27.88 -8.65 -6.55
CA ASN A 69 -26.80 -8.02 -7.29
C ASN A 69 -25.46 -8.70 -6.92
N HIS A 70 -24.51 -8.67 -7.85
CA HIS A 70 -23.14 -9.10 -7.61
C HIS A 70 -22.28 -7.84 -7.46
N TYR A 71 -21.85 -7.52 -6.24
CA TYR A 71 -21.13 -6.28 -5.92
C TYR A 71 -21.78 -5.00 -6.49
N SER A 72 -23.08 -4.85 -6.30
CA SER A 72 -23.93 -3.79 -6.86
C SER A 72 -24.34 -3.97 -8.31
N LEU A 73 -23.65 -4.78 -9.11
CA LEU A 73 -23.99 -5.03 -10.50
C LEU A 73 -25.28 -5.86 -10.61
N PRO A 74 -26.21 -5.49 -11.52
CA PRO A 74 -27.38 -6.30 -11.81
C PRO A 74 -26.98 -7.67 -12.40
N VAL A 75 -27.67 -8.72 -11.95
CA VAL A 75 -27.41 -10.09 -12.38
C VAL A 75 -28.52 -10.58 -13.29
N PHE A 76 -28.17 -11.16 -14.42
CA PHE A 76 -29.09 -11.80 -15.37
C PHE A 76 -28.71 -13.27 -15.52
N LYS A 77 -29.73 -14.12 -15.48
CA LYS A 77 -29.61 -15.55 -15.69
C LYS A 77 -30.13 -15.96 -17.04
N TRP A 78 -29.30 -16.62 -17.83
CA TRP A 78 -29.76 -17.25 -19.07
C TRP A 78 -30.47 -18.56 -18.77
N MET A 79 -31.66 -18.74 -19.30
CA MET A 79 -32.53 -19.90 -19.05
C MET A 79 -32.69 -20.79 -20.29
N GLY A 80 -31.73 -20.75 -21.21
CA GLY A 80 -31.71 -21.57 -22.41
C GLY A 80 -31.65 -23.08 -22.16
N GLU A 81 -31.76 -23.89 -23.21
CA GLU A 81 -31.78 -25.35 -23.09
C GLU A 81 -30.40 -25.93 -22.81
N THR A 82 -29.35 -25.33 -23.37
CA THR A 82 -27.97 -25.81 -23.28
C THR A 82 -27.21 -25.24 -22.12
N HIS A 83 -27.46 -24.01 -21.72
CA HIS A 83 -26.71 -23.26 -20.71
C HIS A 83 -27.64 -22.62 -19.66
N ASN A 84 -27.12 -22.40 -18.49
CA ASN A 84 -27.88 -21.81 -17.37
C ASN A 84 -26.97 -20.88 -16.59
N ASN A 85 -26.27 -20.00 -17.34
CA ASN A 85 -25.23 -19.14 -16.83
C ASN A 85 -25.80 -17.86 -16.22
N GLU A 86 -25.09 -17.31 -15.25
CA GLU A 86 -25.42 -16.05 -14.60
C GLU A 86 -24.34 -15.00 -14.96
N TYR A 87 -24.80 -13.78 -15.28
CA TYR A 87 -23.97 -12.69 -15.76
C TYR A 87 -24.23 -11.44 -14.93
N ALA A 88 -23.19 -10.89 -14.31
CA ALA A 88 -23.22 -9.53 -13.76
C ALA A 88 -22.83 -8.55 -14.84
N VAL A 89 -23.46 -7.37 -14.87
CA VAL A 89 -23.24 -6.39 -15.94
C VAL A 89 -23.35 -4.97 -15.41
N GLY A 90 -22.48 -4.08 -15.87
CA GLY A 90 -22.51 -2.66 -15.56
C GLY A 90 -21.82 -1.81 -16.61
N ASP A 91 -21.95 -0.51 -16.50
CA ASP A 91 -21.10 0.42 -17.24
C ASP A 91 -19.69 0.45 -16.62
N ASP A 92 -18.82 1.29 -17.18
CA ASP A 92 -17.41 1.37 -16.74
C ASP A 92 -17.29 1.79 -15.27
N SER A 93 -18.09 2.77 -14.84
CA SER A 93 -18.07 3.27 -13.45
C SER A 93 -18.61 2.25 -12.46
N ASP A 94 -19.72 1.57 -12.82
CA ASP A 94 -20.31 0.52 -11.98
C ASP A 94 -19.38 -0.67 -11.85
N ALA A 95 -18.69 -1.05 -12.92
CA ALA A 95 -17.73 -2.14 -12.94
C ALA A 95 -16.48 -1.84 -12.11
N ASP A 96 -15.95 -0.62 -12.18
CA ASP A 96 -14.83 -0.17 -11.35
C ASP A 96 -15.19 -0.18 -9.85
N GLU A 97 -16.36 0.33 -9.49
CA GLU A 97 -16.83 0.32 -8.10
C GLU A 97 -17.02 -1.11 -7.58
N ALA A 98 -17.62 -1.98 -8.39
CA ALA A 98 -17.83 -3.38 -8.03
C ALA A 98 -16.51 -4.14 -7.84
N ALA A 99 -15.55 -3.94 -8.74
CA ALA A 99 -14.22 -4.54 -8.62
C ALA A 99 -13.48 -4.06 -7.37
N TYR A 100 -13.56 -2.75 -7.11
CA TYR A 100 -12.96 -2.18 -5.89
C TYR A 100 -13.53 -2.83 -4.63
N VAL A 101 -14.86 -2.90 -4.50
CA VAL A 101 -15.52 -3.50 -3.33
C VAL A 101 -15.15 -4.97 -3.18
N ASN A 102 -15.14 -5.74 -4.26
CA ASN A 102 -14.75 -7.16 -4.22
C ASN A 102 -13.33 -7.36 -3.71
N ILE A 103 -12.36 -6.64 -4.30
CA ILE A 103 -10.94 -6.78 -3.91
C ILE A 103 -10.73 -6.26 -2.49
N ASP A 104 -11.40 -5.17 -2.08
CA ASP A 104 -11.30 -4.65 -0.74
C ASP A 104 -11.87 -5.64 0.31
N GLU A 105 -12.98 -6.30 0.03
CA GLU A 105 -13.51 -7.39 0.86
C GLU A 105 -12.52 -8.56 0.92
N PHE A 106 -11.94 -8.96 -0.22
CA PHE A 106 -10.95 -10.03 -0.28
C PHE A 106 -9.72 -9.73 0.58
N VAL A 107 -9.19 -8.50 0.51
CA VAL A 107 -8.07 -8.04 1.36
C VAL A 107 -8.45 -8.07 2.83
N SER A 108 -9.69 -7.69 3.17
CA SER A 108 -10.19 -7.70 4.56
C SER A 108 -10.27 -9.11 5.14
N GLU A 109 -10.69 -10.08 4.33
CA GLU A 109 -10.92 -11.45 4.79
C GLU A 109 -9.64 -12.28 4.82
N ASN A 110 -8.74 -12.09 3.86
CA ASN A 110 -7.60 -12.96 3.64
C ASN A 110 -6.26 -12.31 4.03
N GLY A 111 -6.23 -10.99 4.23
CA GLY A 111 -5.02 -10.23 4.48
C GLY A 111 -4.10 -10.14 3.26
N ILE A 112 -3.00 -9.42 3.43
CA ILE A 112 -2.01 -9.20 2.34
C ILE A 112 -1.23 -10.46 1.95
N ARG A 113 -1.20 -11.49 2.81
CA ARG A 113 -0.53 -12.76 2.54
C ARG A 113 -1.18 -13.58 1.43
N ALA A 114 -2.40 -13.22 1.01
CA ALA A 114 -3.07 -13.85 -0.12
C ALA A 114 -2.48 -13.42 -1.47
N PHE A 115 -1.72 -12.32 -1.51
CA PHE A 115 -1.04 -11.86 -2.71
C PHE A 115 0.33 -12.54 -2.89
N ARG A 116 0.88 -12.42 -4.11
CA ARG A 116 2.24 -12.91 -4.37
C ARG A 116 3.24 -12.20 -3.46
N GLU A 117 4.22 -12.96 -3.00
CA GLU A 117 5.36 -12.42 -2.26
C GLU A 117 5.98 -11.24 -3.03
N GLY A 118 6.19 -10.13 -2.34
CA GLY A 118 6.72 -8.89 -2.91
C GLY A 118 5.70 -7.99 -3.64
N PHE A 119 4.46 -8.44 -3.89
CA PHE A 119 3.46 -7.58 -4.51
C PHE A 119 2.96 -6.51 -3.54
N ALA A 120 2.56 -6.93 -2.34
CA ALA A 120 2.03 -6.03 -1.30
C ALA A 120 3.10 -5.05 -0.77
N ASP A 121 4.38 -5.43 -0.84
CA ASP A 121 5.49 -4.60 -0.37
C ASP A 121 5.58 -3.25 -1.12
N ASN A 122 5.10 -3.22 -2.37
CA ASN A 122 5.04 -1.99 -3.16
C ASN A 122 4.00 -0.97 -2.65
N TYR A 123 3.15 -1.38 -1.71
CA TYR A 123 2.05 -0.58 -1.18
C TYR A 123 2.23 -0.27 0.32
N ILE A 124 3.44 -0.43 0.85
CA ILE A 124 3.76 -0.03 2.23
C ILE A 124 3.69 1.50 2.32
N ASP A 125 2.97 2.00 3.31
CA ASP A 125 2.99 3.42 3.68
C ASP A 125 4.31 3.75 4.38
N VAL A 126 5.31 4.12 3.59
CA VAL A 126 6.66 4.45 4.08
C VAL A 126 6.60 5.58 5.12
N ASN A 127 5.70 6.56 4.96
CA ASN A 127 5.59 7.66 5.93
C ASN A 127 5.09 7.18 7.30
N ALA A 128 4.13 6.25 7.31
CA ALA A 128 3.66 5.66 8.56
C ALA A 128 4.76 4.84 9.25
N VAL A 129 5.53 4.07 8.49
CA VAL A 129 6.64 3.26 9.00
C VAL A 129 7.76 4.15 9.54
N THR A 130 8.18 5.18 8.80
CA THR A 130 9.23 6.11 9.25
C THR A 130 8.84 6.88 10.49
N SER A 131 7.56 7.28 10.62
CA SER A 131 7.08 7.94 11.85
C SER A 131 7.22 7.08 13.10
N VAL A 132 6.90 5.79 13.00
CA VAL A 132 7.08 4.85 14.10
C VAL A 132 8.56 4.57 14.38
N ALA A 133 9.38 4.47 13.33
CA ALA A 133 10.81 4.31 13.46
C ALA A 133 11.46 5.52 14.15
N GLU A 134 11.03 6.72 13.81
CA GLU A 134 11.51 7.97 14.41
C GLU A 134 11.22 8.01 15.91
N GLU A 135 10.00 7.68 16.34
CA GLU A 135 9.66 7.58 17.77
C GLU A 135 10.54 6.55 18.49
N LEU A 136 10.70 5.36 17.91
CA LEU A 136 11.47 4.27 18.50
C LEU A 136 12.97 4.62 18.62
N TYR A 137 13.56 5.15 17.55
CA TYR A 137 14.98 5.52 17.53
C TYR A 137 15.27 6.74 18.40
N ASN A 138 14.35 7.70 18.53
CA ASN A 138 14.49 8.80 19.48
C ASN A 138 14.63 8.30 20.91
N ASP A 139 13.79 7.34 21.31
CA ASP A 139 13.87 6.75 22.64
C ASP A 139 15.22 6.03 22.84
N TRP A 140 15.64 5.20 21.89
CA TRP A 140 16.87 4.41 22.01
C TRP A 140 18.14 5.26 21.99
N VAL A 141 18.25 6.19 21.05
CA VAL A 141 19.41 7.10 20.96
C VAL A 141 19.47 8.00 22.18
N SER A 142 18.32 8.41 22.74
CA SER A 142 18.29 9.23 23.96
C SER A 142 18.67 8.43 25.22
N GLU A 143 18.33 7.12 25.28
CA GLU A 143 18.65 6.26 26.41
C GLU A 143 20.14 5.81 26.40
N SER A 144 20.70 5.57 25.21
CA SER A 144 22.08 5.05 25.05
C SER A 144 22.77 5.71 23.85
N PRO A 145 23.04 7.01 23.89
CA PRO A 145 23.61 7.73 22.76
C PRO A 145 24.99 7.24 22.34
N GLU A 146 25.79 6.69 23.26
CA GLU A 146 27.11 6.10 23.02
C GLU A 146 27.09 4.90 22.07
N ASP A 147 25.95 4.22 21.93
CA ASP A 147 25.82 3.09 21.01
C ASP A 147 25.64 3.55 19.54
N TYR A 148 25.24 4.80 19.34
CA TYR A 148 24.86 5.36 18.03
C TYR A 148 25.70 6.54 17.59
N ILE A 149 26.34 7.24 18.52
CA ILE A 149 27.10 8.48 18.26
C ILE A 149 28.56 8.26 18.68
N ASP A 150 29.48 8.68 17.81
CA ASP A 150 30.91 8.63 18.11
C ASP A 150 31.25 9.40 19.40
N GLU A 151 31.99 8.75 20.31
CA GLU A 151 32.36 9.33 21.61
C GLU A 151 33.11 10.67 21.46
N GLY A 152 33.87 10.86 20.37
CA GLY A 152 34.56 12.11 20.07
C GLY A 152 33.63 13.31 19.82
N ARG A 153 32.30 13.08 19.68
CA ARG A 153 31.29 14.15 19.59
C ARG A 153 30.74 14.62 20.93
N ARG A 154 31.10 13.93 22.02
CA ARG A 154 30.71 14.40 23.37
C ARG A 154 31.19 15.84 23.59
N GLN A 155 30.44 16.60 24.33
CA GLN A 155 30.87 17.94 24.74
C GLN A 155 31.83 17.83 25.94
N PRO A 156 32.83 18.70 26.07
CA PRO A 156 33.61 18.77 27.28
C PRO A 156 32.72 19.18 28.45
N THR A 157 32.88 18.48 29.59
CA THR A 157 32.21 18.87 30.83
C THR A 157 32.60 20.30 31.27
N GLU A 158 31.78 20.92 32.11
CA GLU A 158 32.08 22.26 32.63
C GLU A 158 33.49 22.32 33.26
N LYS A 159 33.90 21.26 33.94
CA LYS A 159 35.24 21.12 34.51
C LYS A 159 36.33 21.06 33.43
N GLN A 160 36.13 20.26 32.39
CA GLN A 160 37.05 20.18 31.26
C GLN A 160 37.12 21.50 30.49
N GLN A 161 36.02 22.24 30.34
CA GLN A 161 36.03 23.57 29.74
C GLN A 161 36.84 24.57 30.57
N GLN A 162 36.73 24.53 31.88
CA GLN A 162 37.56 25.36 32.76
C GLN A 162 39.04 25.02 32.64
N PHE A 163 39.38 23.74 32.52
CA PHE A 163 40.78 23.33 32.28
C PHE A 163 41.29 23.77 30.90
N LEU A 164 40.47 23.61 29.86
CA LEU A 164 40.80 24.10 28.51
C LEU A 164 41.10 25.61 28.51
N GLU A 165 40.27 26.42 29.19
CA GLU A 165 40.51 27.85 29.31
C GLU A 165 41.79 28.15 30.07
N PHE A 166 42.02 27.41 31.16
CA PHE A 166 43.26 27.57 31.94
C PHE A 166 44.49 27.21 31.12
N TYR A 167 44.51 26.08 30.44
CA TYR A 167 45.61 25.64 29.62
C TYR A 167 45.86 26.57 28.40
N LYS A 168 44.82 27.07 27.75
CA LYS A 168 44.97 28.04 26.69
C LYS A 168 45.58 29.34 27.15
N LYS A 169 45.23 29.85 28.33
CA LYS A 169 45.85 31.02 28.94
C LYS A 169 47.33 30.75 29.32
N LYS A 170 47.61 29.56 29.91
CA LYS A 170 48.95 29.13 30.25
C LYS A 170 49.83 29.06 28.99
N LEU A 171 49.35 28.50 27.91
CA LEU A 171 50.00 28.37 26.65
C LEU A 171 50.36 29.75 26.03
N GLU A 172 49.44 30.70 26.11
CA GLU A 172 49.67 32.07 25.62
C GLU A 172 50.80 32.76 26.40
N VAL A 173 50.84 32.57 27.71
CA VAL A 173 51.90 33.13 28.56
C VAL A 173 53.23 32.46 28.28
N LEU A 174 53.29 31.13 28.11
CA LEU A 174 54.52 30.41 27.79
C LEU A 174 55.09 30.82 26.42
N ARG A 175 54.26 30.96 25.40
CA ARG A 175 54.64 31.42 24.05
C ARG A 175 55.21 32.85 24.10
N LYS A 176 54.59 33.77 24.86
CA LYS A 176 55.12 35.13 25.01
C LYS A 176 56.50 35.15 25.76
N LYS A 177 56.70 34.27 26.73
CA LYS A 177 58.00 34.15 27.40
C LYS A 177 59.07 33.57 26.49
N LEU A 178 58.69 32.58 25.66
CA LEU A 178 59.59 32.00 24.68
C LEU A 178 60.10 33.04 23.66
N GLU A 179 59.25 33.91 23.20
CA GLU A 179 59.62 35.02 22.28
C GLU A 179 60.60 36.01 22.90
N GLN A 180 60.56 36.20 24.22
CA GLN A 180 61.40 37.14 24.97
C GLN A 180 62.70 36.55 25.47
N THR A 181 62.85 35.23 25.46
CA THR A 181 64.00 34.50 25.99
C THR A 181 65.07 34.32 24.93
N THR A 182 66.33 34.66 25.27
CA THR A 182 67.51 34.47 24.46
C THR A 182 68.43 33.37 24.95
N ASP A 183 68.26 32.87 26.15
CA ASP A 183 69.04 31.82 26.77
C ASP A 183 68.61 30.44 26.26
N PRO A 184 69.56 29.62 25.70
CA PRO A 184 69.20 28.37 25.03
C PRO A 184 68.59 27.33 25.96
N GLU A 185 69.05 27.20 27.22
CA GLU A 185 68.58 26.23 28.20
C GLU A 185 67.16 26.55 28.65
N THR A 186 66.91 27.83 28.97
CA THR A 186 65.55 28.34 29.32
C THR A 186 64.58 28.21 28.16
N LYS A 187 65.09 28.30 26.93
CA LYS A 187 64.29 28.16 25.70
C LYS A 187 63.80 26.73 25.53
N GLU A 188 64.72 25.75 25.71
CA GLU A 188 64.39 24.33 25.64
C GLU A 188 63.37 23.93 26.72
N ASP A 189 63.51 24.43 27.96
CA ASP A 189 62.56 24.21 29.02
C ASP A 189 61.15 24.78 28.69
N LEU A 190 61.09 25.95 28.09
CA LEU A 190 59.83 26.56 27.69
C LEU A 190 59.15 25.81 26.55
N GLU A 191 59.91 25.32 25.55
CA GLU A 191 59.42 24.50 24.45
C GLU A 191 58.83 23.14 24.97
N ASN A 192 59.53 22.52 25.91
CA ASN A 192 59.03 21.30 26.58
C ASN A 192 57.68 21.56 27.33
N ASN A 193 57.62 22.65 28.10
CA ASN A 193 56.39 23.03 28.81
C ASN A 193 55.22 23.40 27.87
N ILE A 194 55.52 23.96 26.70
CA ILE A 194 54.49 24.22 25.68
C ILE A 194 53.95 22.91 25.14
N THR A 195 54.83 21.98 24.79
CA THR A 195 54.44 20.67 24.28
C THR A 195 53.60 19.88 25.30
N GLU A 196 53.93 19.93 26.60
CA GLU A 196 53.13 19.34 27.68
C GLU A 196 51.73 19.95 27.73
N VAL A 197 51.62 21.27 27.70
CA VAL A 197 50.33 21.98 27.75
C VAL A 197 49.47 21.76 26.49
N GLU A 198 50.11 21.66 25.33
CA GLU A 198 49.44 21.30 24.08
C GLU A 198 48.87 19.89 24.14
N GLY A 199 49.62 18.93 24.69
CA GLY A 199 49.15 17.55 24.94
C GLY A 199 47.93 17.47 25.85
N GLU A 200 47.95 18.25 26.95
CA GLU A 200 46.78 18.31 27.88
C GLU A 200 45.53 18.90 27.21
N ILE A 201 45.71 19.87 26.31
CA ILE A 201 44.60 20.43 25.53
C ILE A 201 44.06 19.39 24.55
N GLU A 202 44.94 18.69 23.84
CA GLU A 202 44.61 17.67 22.84
C GLU A 202 43.88 16.49 23.52
N GLU A 203 44.37 16.01 24.70
CA GLU A 203 43.73 14.95 25.45
C GLU A 203 42.28 15.27 25.84
N ILE A 204 42.03 16.51 26.30
CA ILE A 204 40.64 16.93 26.65
C ILE A 204 39.77 17.05 25.39
N GLN A 205 40.33 17.46 24.27
CA GLN A 205 39.60 17.61 23.02
C GLN A 205 39.29 16.29 22.34
N GLU A 206 40.21 15.30 22.49
CA GLU A 206 40.01 13.96 21.94
C GLU A 206 39.10 13.08 22.81
N ASN A 207 39.05 13.35 24.12
CA ASN A 207 38.28 12.56 25.10
C ASN A 207 37.36 13.44 25.95
N PRO A 208 36.36 14.05 25.35
CA PRO A 208 35.36 14.82 26.07
C PRO A 208 34.44 13.88 26.89
N GLU A 209 34.19 14.27 28.16
CA GLU A 209 33.46 13.44 29.14
C GLU A 209 31.99 13.90 29.36
N GLY A 210 31.55 14.92 28.65
CA GLY A 210 30.21 15.43 28.82
C GLY A 210 29.17 14.73 27.95
N ASP A 211 27.97 15.33 27.92
CA ASP A 211 26.84 14.79 27.15
C ASP A 211 26.96 15.10 25.66
N PHE A 212 26.23 14.37 24.85
CA PHE A 212 26.00 14.70 23.45
C PHE A 212 25.04 15.89 23.33
N THR A 213 25.09 16.62 22.22
CA THR A 213 24.13 17.69 21.95
C THR A 213 22.81 17.12 21.43
N ASP A 214 21.72 17.90 21.56
CA ASP A 214 20.43 17.55 20.94
C ASP A 214 20.60 17.38 19.42
N GLU A 215 21.43 18.19 18.78
CA GLU A 215 21.74 18.10 17.35
C GLU A 215 22.46 16.78 16.97
N ASP A 216 23.33 16.28 17.83
CA ASP A 216 24.01 14.99 17.59
C ASP A 216 23.01 13.82 17.68
N ILE A 217 22.09 13.89 18.65
CA ILE A 217 20.99 12.92 18.81
C ILE A 217 20.08 12.96 17.58
N GLU A 218 19.61 14.14 17.18
CA GLU A 218 18.75 14.33 16.02
C GLU A 218 19.38 13.77 14.74
N ASN A 219 20.67 14.08 14.48
CA ASN A 219 21.40 13.56 13.35
C ASN A 219 21.55 12.03 13.35
N ALA A 220 21.74 11.42 14.53
CA ALA A 220 21.84 9.97 14.65
C ALA A 220 20.48 9.31 14.36
N VAL A 221 19.39 9.87 14.87
CA VAL A 221 18.03 9.40 14.58
C VAL A 221 17.71 9.53 13.09
N GLU A 222 18.00 10.68 12.47
CA GLU A 222 17.79 10.89 11.03
C GLU A 222 18.54 9.87 10.17
N ALA A 223 19.78 9.55 10.55
CA ALA A 223 20.58 8.54 9.85
C ALA A 223 19.97 7.13 9.95
N LEU A 224 19.39 6.76 11.10
CA LEU A 224 18.71 5.48 11.30
C LEU A 224 17.39 5.42 10.51
N VAL A 225 16.59 6.47 10.59
CA VAL A 225 15.31 6.59 9.87
C VAL A 225 15.51 6.54 8.35
N SER A 226 16.57 7.14 7.84
CA SER A 226 16.92 7.09 6.42
C SER A 226 17.12 5.65 5.89
N ASN A 227 17.62 4.74 6.74
CA ASN A 227 17.72 3.32 6.37
C ASN A 227 16.32 2.65 6.30
N VAL A 228 15.39 3.08 7.15
CA VAL A 228 14.00 2.57 7.15
C VAL A 228 13.25 3.03 5.90
N GLU A 229 13.47 4.27 5.44
CA GLU A 229 12.91 4.75 4.16
C GLU A 229 13.34 3.88 2.98
N TYR A 230 14.57 3.37 3.02
CA TYR A 230 15.10 2.50 1.97
C TYR A 230 14.59 1.05 2.06
N ASP A 231 14.38 0.51 3.26
CA ASP A 231 13.89 -0.86 3.51
C ASP A 231 12.85 -0.88 4.64
N PRO A 232 11.64 -0.36 4.40
CA PRO A 232 10.59 -0.31 5.43
C PRO A 232 10.10 -1.70 5.83
N LEU A 233 10.07 -2.66 4.91
CA LEU A 233 9.67 -4.04 5.20
C LEU A 233 10.69 -4.74 6.10
N GLY A 234 11.99 -4.54 5.85
CA GLY A 234 13.05 -5.03 6.71
C GLY A 234 12.89 -4.53 8.13
N PHE A 235 12.66 -3.23 8.31
CA PHE A 235 12.40 -2.65 9.63
C PHE A 235 11.18 -3.29 10.31
N LEU A 236 10.03 -3.41 9.65
CA LEU A 236 8.83 -4.01 10.23
C LEU A 236 9.06 -5.46 10.67
N ASN A 237 9.82 -6.24 9.89
CA ASN A 237 10.16 -7.62 10.22
C ASN A 237 11.14 -7.71 11.40
N ASP A 238 12.15 -6.84 11.45
CA ASP A 238 13.16 -6.82 12.51
C ASP A 238 12.53 -6.50 13.89
N PHE A 239 11.45 -5.72 13.89
CA PHE A 239 10.71 -5.35 15.11
C PHE A 239 9.44 -6.18 15.34
N ASP A 240 9.22 -7.26 14.58
CA ASP A 240 8.04 -8.15 14.69
C ASP A 240 6.71 -7.38 14.65
N MET A 241 6.66 -6.34 13.81
CA MET A 241 5.47 -5.52 13.60
C MET A 241 4.54 -6.16 12.56
N GLU A 242 3.24 -5.97 12.74
CA GLU A 242 2.25 -6.45 11.77
C GLU A 242 2.26 -5.56 10.53
N VAL A 243 2.80 -6.07 9.42
CA VAL A 243 2.94 -5.35 8.13
C VAL A 243 1.60 -4.82 7.63
N GLU A 244 0.51 -5.56 7.89
CA GLU A 244 -0.87 -5.20 7.52
C GLU A 244 -1.31 -3.82 8.03
N ASN A 245 -0.75 -3.35 9.14
CA ASN A 245 -1.08 -2.04 9.70
C ASN A 245 -0.43 -0.86 8.96
N TYR A 246 0.50 -1.16 8.06
CA TYR A 246 1.31 -0.17 7.34
C TYR A 246 1.12 -0.24 5.83
N ILE A 247 0.10 -0.95 5.35
CA ILE A 247 -0.24 -1.01 3.93
C ILE A 247 -1.19 0.13 3.55
N ASP A 248 -0.87 0.85 2.50
CA ASP A 248 -1.83 1.69 1.78
C ASP A 248 -2.83 0.79 1.05
N ARG A 249 -3.91 0.49 1.75
CA ARG A 249 -4.95 -0.44 1.28
C ARG A 249 -5.63 0.04 0.01
N GLU A 250 -5.86 1.34 -0.11
CA GLU A 250 -6.49 1.92 -1.30
C GLU A 250 -5.58 1.77 -2.53
N ALA A 251 -4.30 2.06 -2.37
CA ALA A 251 -3.32 1.87 -3.44
C ALA A 251 -3.15 0.39 -3.79
N LEU A 252 -3.14 -0.52 -2.80
CA LEU A 252 -3.07 -1.97 -3.03
C LEU A 252 -4.26 -2.46 -3.87
N VAL A 253 -5.50 -2.11 -3.50
CA VAL A 253 -6.71 -2.52 -4.23
C VAL A 253 -6.67 -2.02 -5.67
N LYS A 254 -6.32 -0.75 -5.89
CA LYS A 254 -6.16 -0.19 -7.24
C LYS A 254 -5.08 -0.92 -8.03
N GLY A 255 -3.94 -1.21 -7.42
CA GLY A 255 -2.86 -1.93 -8.06
C GLY A 255 -3.22 -3.36 -8.46
N VAL A 256 -4.07 -4.05 -7.69
CA VAL A 256 -4.61 -5.37 -8.07
C VAL A 256 -5.48 -5.24 -9.31
N ILE A 257 -6.40 -4.27 -9.35
CA ILE A 257 -7.27 -4.04 -10.50
C ILE A 257 -6.45 -3.69 -11.75
N GLU A 258 -5.45 -2.83 -11.62
CA GLU A 258 -4.57 -2.46 -12.73
C GLU A 258 -3.71 -3.62 -13.25
N SER A 259 -3.24 -4.51 -12.35
CA SER A 259 -2.39 -5.65 -12.71
C SER A 259 -3.17 -6.82 -13.32
N ASP A 260 -4.27 -7.19 -12.69
CA ASP A 260 -4.97 -8.45 -12.96
C ASP A 260 -6.30 -8.23 -13.69
N GLY A 261 -6.78 -6.99 -13.76
CA GLY A 261 -8.06 -6.62 -14.37
C GLY A 261 -9.26 -6.85 -13.43
N ARG A 262 -10.39 -6.24 -13.80
CA ARG A 262 -11.66 -6.36 -13.05
C ARG A 262 -12.23 -7.78 -13.07
N GLY A 263 -12.01 -8.49 -14.17
CA GLY A 263 -12.53 -9.84 -14.38
C GLY A 263 -12.10 -10.83 -13.31
N VAL A 264 -10.87 -10.74 -12.81
CA VAL A 264 -10.34 -11.65 -11.75
C VAL A 264 -11.19 -11.59 -10.48
N GLY A 265 -11.68 -10.40 -10.13
CA GLY A 265 -12.55 -10.24 -8.95
C GLY A 265 -14.01 -10.52 -9.24
N LEU A 266 -14.52 -10.16 -10.42
CA LEU A 266 -15.96 -10.15 -10.72
C LEU A 266 -16.45 -11.37 -11.49
N ALA A 267 -15.61 -11.99 -12.34
CA ALA A 267 -15.96 -13.17 -13.11
C ALA A 267 -15.56 -14.45 -12.37
N GLY A 268 -16.48 -15.05 -11.64
CA GLY A 268 -16.23 -16.25 -10.85
C GLY A 268 -15.92 -17.52 -11.69
N TYR A 269 -16.33 -17.54 -12.96
CA TYR A 269 -16.18 -18.69 -13.82
C TYR A 269 -14.86 -18.74 -14.58
N ASP A 270 -14.51 -17.69 -15.31
CA ASP A 270 -13.37 -17.64 -16.23
C ASP A 270 -12.34 -16.55 -15.91
N GLY A 271 -12.70 -15.59 -15.06
CA GLY A 271 -11.86 -14.44 -14.74
C GLY A 271 -11.80 -13.40 -15.87
N GLU A 272 -12.65 -13.51 -16.89
CA GLU A 272 -12.65 -12.65 -18.06
C GLU A 272 -13.68 -11.54 -17.97
N GLU A 273 -13.36 -10.39 -18.59
CA GLU A 273 -14.23 -9.26 -18.79
C GLU A 273 -14.65 -9.21 -20.26
N HIS A 274 -15.95 -9.18 -20.51
CA HIS A 274 -16.50 -9.10 -21.85
C HIS A 274 -17.14 -7.74 -22.08
N GLU A 275 -16.90 -7.15 -23.24
CA GLU A 275 -17.42 -5.83 -23.61
C GLU A 275 -18.52 -5.94 -24.68
N GLN A 276 -19.61 -5.19 -24.50
CA GLN A 276 -20.66 -5.06 -25.50
C GLN A 276 -21.13 -3.60 -25.60
N GLU A 277 -21.28 -3.10 -26.84
CA GLU A 277 -21.80 -1.75 -27.10
C GLU A 277 -23.31 -1.81 -27.33
N VAL A 278 -24.08 -1.11 -26.50
CA VAL A 278 -25.54 -0.99 -26.60
C VAL A 278 -25.93 0.46 -26.51
N CYS A 279 -26.68 0.97 -27.51
CA CYS A 279 -27.12 2.36 -27.55
C CYS A 279 -26.00 3.41 -27.54
N GLY A 280 -24.78 3.05 -27.93
CA GLY A 280 -23.59 3.92 -27.89
C GLY A 280 -22.88 4.00 -26.56
N GLU A 281 -23.25 3.15 -25.60
CA GLU A 281 -22.57 2.96 -24.32
C GLU A 281 -21.96 1.56 -24.27
N THR A 282 -20.78 1.46 -23.64
CA THR A 282 -20.08 0.18 -23.44
C THR A 282 -20.50 -0.42 -22.10
N TYR A 283 -20.88 -1.67 -22.13
CA TYR A 283 -21.21 -2.48 -20.97
C TYR A 283 -20.17 -3.56 -20.77
N PHE A 284 -19.77 -3.76 -19.51
CA PHE A 284 -18.85 -4.78 -19.06
C PHE A 284 -19.62 -5.92 -18.41
N ILE A 285 -19.34 -7.15 -18.83
CA ILE A 285 -20.11 -8.33 -18.49
C ILE A 285 -19.17 -9.38 -17.90
N TYR A 286 -19.58 -9.94 -16.75
CA TYR A 286 -18.83 -10.92 -15.98
C TYR A 286 -19.66 -12.19 -15.80
N ARG A 287 -19.13 -13.32 -16.20
CA ARG A 287 -19.76 -14.61 -15.96
C ARG A 287 -19.43 -15.08 -14.55
N ILE A 288 -20.45 -15.25 -13.70
CA ILE A 288 -20.27 -15.49 -12.26
C ILE A 288 -20.48 -16.95 -11.82
N ASP A 289 -20.96 -17.86 -12.71
CA ASP A 289 -21.21 -19.29 -12.45
C ASP A 289 -20.64 -20.26 -13.51
#